data_13155780c851fe443691f531a4b2a3b1
#
_entry.id   13155780c851fe443691f531a4b2a3b1
#
_cell.length_a   1.000
_cell.length_b   1.000
_cell.length_c   1.000
_cell.angle_alpha   90.00
_cell.angle_beta   90.00
_cell.angle_gamma   90.00
#
_symmetry.space_group_name_H-M   'P 1'
#
loop_
_entity.id
_entity.type
_entity.pdbx_description
1 polymer ?
#
loop_
_entity_poly.entity_id
_entity_poly.type
_entity_poly.pdbx_seq_one_letter_code
_entity_poly.pdbx_strand_id
1 'polypeptide(L)'
;MKQFVISKEEFSERVKRLQAIISNTDMDGVLVFSTESEPAGVRYFSDYWPSFETVAVLVPKEGKPTLLIGPESMTYAGGRSKIDDIIRMKDFRESSMPDYPGTTLMDWKELLNESGIKRLGVSGWHMFPHSIYKNIASVTGDENIVEADGLVREVTLKKSESELDCLREAARISELGFEAILNEIRPGMTEVQ
;
A
#
# COMPACT_ATOMS: atom_id res chain seq x y z
N MET A 1 7.92 27.91 5.70
CA MET A 1 8.03 27.01 4.54
C MET A 1 6.66 26.34 4.36
N LYS A 2 6.05 26.39 3.17
CA LYS A 2 4.76 25.72 2.92
C LYS A 2 4.96 24.20 3.09
N GLN A 3 4.19 23.56 3.95
CA GLN A 3 4.22 22.12 4.08
C GLN A 3 3.29 21.51 3.00
N PHE A 4 3.85 20.66 2.16
CA PHE A 4 3.12 19.88 1.17
C PHE A 4 2.75 18.54 1.80
N VAL A 5 1.60 18.49 2.45
CA VAL A 5 1.11 17.32 3.20
C VAL A 5 -0.30 17.00 2.75
N ILE A 6 -0.55 15.75 2.44
CA ILE A 6 -1.89 15.22 2.18
C ILE A 6 -2.56 14.92 3.53
N SER A 7 -3.76 15.42 3.75
CA SER A 7 -4.46 15.29 5.03
C SER A 7 -5.00 13.86 5.25
N LYS A 8 -5.25 13.51 6.52
CA LYS A 8 -5.85 12.21 6.89
C LYS A 8 -7.26 12.05 6.28
N GLU A 9 -8.00 13.14 6.19
CA GLU A 9 -9.33 13.18 5.58
C GLU A 9 -9.27 12.80 4.11
N GLU A 10 -8.26 13.28 3.38
CA GLU A 10 -8.09 12.90 1.97
C GLU A 10 -7.77 11.41 1.79
N PHE A 11 -6.96 10.82 2.66
CA PHE A 11 -6.74 9.36 2.64
C PHE A 11 -8.06 8.61 2.90
N SER A 12 -8.88 9.09 3.82
CA SER A 12 -10.21 8.51 4.06
C SER A 12 -11.13 8.61 2.84
N GLU A 13 -11.10 9.73 2.12
CA GLU A 13 -11.88 9.90 0.89
C GLU A 13 -11.39 9.00 -0.26
N ARG A 14 -10.10 8.71 -0.34
CA ARG A 14 -9.55 7.74 -1.30
C ARG A 14 -10.09 6.33 -1.04
N VAL A 15 -10.16 5.91 0.22
CA VAL A 15 -10.77 4.64 0.64
C VAL A 15 -12.25 4.61 0.25
N LYS A 16 -13.02 5.64 0.56
CA LYS A 16 -14.45 5.72 0.21
C LYS A 16 -14.68 5.64 -1.31
N ARG A 17 -13.82 6.28 -2.11
CA ARG A 17 -13.89 6.16 -3.58
C ARG A 17 -13.70 4.74 -4.05
N LEU A 18 -12.73 4.00 -3.49
CA LEU A 18 -12.54 2.60 -3.81
C LEU A 18 -13.75 1.76 -3.36
N GLN A 19 -14.27 1.98 -2.16
CA GLN A 19 -15.46 1.31 -1.65
C GLN A 19 -16.70 1.55 -2.54
N ALA A 20 -16.87 2.75 -3.06
CA ALA A 20 -17.96 3.07 -3.99
C ALA A 20 -17.83 2.27 -5.30
N ILE A 21 -16.61 2.03 -5.79
CA ILE A 21 -16.36 1.20 -6.96
C ILE A 21 -16.61 -0.28 -6.62
N ILE A 22 -16.09 -0.78 -5.49
CA ILE A 22 -16.31 -2.15 -5.02
C ILE A 22 -17.81 -2.45 -4.90
N SER A 23 -18.60 -1.48 -4.45
CA SER A 23 -20.04 -1.64 -4.27
C SER A 23 -20.80 -1.97 -5.58
N ASN A 24 -20.22 -1.65 -6.72
CA ASN A 24 -20.76 -1.99 -8.04
C ASN A 24 -20.24 -3.34 -8.58
N THR A 25 -19.54 -4.10 -7.77
CA THR A 25 -18.98 -5.41 -8.10
C THR A 25 -19.54 -6.50 -7.18
N ASP A 26 -19.22 -7.75 -7.49
CA ASP A 26 -19.53 -8.92 -6.65
C ASP A 26 -18.43 -9.21 -5.60
N MET A 27 -17.41 -8.35 -5.46
CA MET A 27 -16.37 -8.46 -4.46
C MET A 27 -16.83 -7.93 -3.10
N ASP A 28 -16.34 -8.57 -2.02
CA ASP A 28 -16.57 -8.13 -0.64
C ASP A 28 -15.52 -7.13 -0.17
N GLY A 29 -14.36 -7.09 -0.86
CA GLY A 29 -13.27 -6.17 -0.57
C GLY A 29 -12.13 -6.28 -1.57
N VAL A 30 -11.17 -5.36 -1.46
CA VAL A 30 -9.95 -5.34 -2.26
C VAL A 30 -8.72 -5.30 -1.35
N LEU A 31 -7.78 -6.19 -1.61
CA LEU A 31 -6.46 -6.22 -1.04
C LEU A 31 -5.51 -5.47 -1.99
N VAL A 32 -5.04 -4.30 -1.58
CA VAL A 32 -4.04 -3.53 -2.33
C VAL A 32 -2.68 -3.94 -1.82
N PHE A 33 -1.96 -4.72 -2.60
CA PHE A 33 -0.64 -5.27 -2.24
C PHE A 33 0.49 -4.39 -2.77
N SER A 34 1.57 -4.28 -2.03
CA SER A 34 2.78 -3.51 -2.39
C SER A 34 4.03 -4.14 -1.80
N THR A 35 5.16 -3.78 -2.40
CA THR A 35 6.51 -4.11 -1.93
C THR A 35 7.33 -2.83 -1.77
N GLU A 36 8.56 -2.93 -1.27
CA GLU A 36 9.48 -1.80 -1.19
C GLU A 36 9.80 -1.21 -2.57
N SER A 37 9.89 -2.04 -3.60
CA SER A 37 10.17 -1.61 -4.97
C SER A 37 8.96 -1.00 -5.67
N GLU A 38 7.75 -1.39 -5.29
CA GLU A 38 6.48 -0.84 -5.81
C GLU A 38 5.52 -0.44 -4.68
N PRO A 39 5.83 0.62 -3.94
CA PRO A 39 5.06 1.02 -2.75
C PRO A 39 3.79 1.82 -3.06
N ALA A 40 3.58 2.20 -4.32
CA ALA A 40 2.61 3.23 -4.68
C ALA A 40 1.17 2.89 -4.28
N GLY A 41 0.74 1.64 -4.43
CA GLY A 41 -0.62 1.21 -4.10
C GLY A 41 -0.95 1.40 -2.63
N VAL A 42 -0.18 0.80 -1.76
CA VAL A 42 -0.39 0.91 -0.29
C VAL A 42 -0.18 2.35 0.18
N ARG A 43 0.85 3.03 -0.31
CA ARG A 43 1.12 4.42 0.04
C ARG A 43 -0.03 5.34 -0.33
N TYR A 44 -0.70 5.12 -1.44
CA TYR A 44 -1.83 5.93 -1.89
C TYR A 44 -3.00 5.92 -0.89
N PHE A 45 -3.26 4.78 -0.25
CA PHE A 45 -4.37 4.64 0.70
C PHE A 45 -3.98 4.88 2.16
N SER A 46 -2.69 4.76 2.51
CA SER A 46 -2.25 4.75 3.91
C SER A 46 -1.14 5.74 4.28
N ASP A 47 -0.48 6.37 3.31
CA ASP A 47 0.79 7.11 3.48
C ASP A 47 1.95 6.23 4.03
N TYR A 48 1.72 4.92 4.19
CA TYR A 48 2.74 3.99 4.63
C TYR A 48 3.66 3.62 3.47
N TRP A 49 4.95 3.67 3.71
CA TRP A 49 5.97 3.27 2.76
C TRP A 49 6.77 2.09 3.32
N PRO A 50 6.61 0.88 2.78
CA PRO A 50 7.41 -0.27 3.21
C PRO A 50 8.88 -0.01 2.92
N SER A 51 9.76 -0.30 3.88
CA SER A 51 11.21 -0.09 3.73
C SER A 51 11.98 -1.36 3.40
N PHE A 52 11.41 -2.53 3.66
CA PHE A 52 12.06 -3.82 3.41
C PHE A 52 11.09 -5.01 3.39
N GLU A 53 9.80 -4.77 3.57
CA GLU A 53 8.79 -5.84 3.71
C GLU A 53 7.71 -5.73 2.63
N THR A 54 6.94 -6.80 2.51
CA THR A 54 5.67 -6.77 1.78
C THR A 54 4.57 -6.24 2.68
N VAL A 55 3.65 -5.49 2.11
CA VAL A 55 2.54 -4.87 2.84
C VAL A 55 1.27 -4.89 2.01
N ALA A 56 0.13 -4.73 2.67
CA ALA A 56 -1.11 -4.54 1.95
C ALA A 56 -2.05 -3.60 2.72
N VAL A 57 -3.01 -3.01 2.01
CA VAL A 57 -4.19 -2.40 2.59
C VAL A 57 -5.39 -3.24 2.20
N LEU A 58 -6.09 -3.76 3.18
CA LEU A 58 -7.39 -4.40 2.98
C LEU A 58 -8.48 -3.33 3.05
N VAL A 59 -9.19 -3.14 1.96
CA VAL A 59 -10.34 -2.23 1.87
C VAL A 59 -11.59 -3.08 1.72
N PRO A 60 -12.37 -3.28 2.79
CA PRO A 60 -13.65 -3.98 2.69
C PRO A 60 -14.67 -3.12 1.94
N LYS A 61 -15.67 -3.75 1.35
CA LYS A 61 -16.79 -3.07 0.68
C LYS A 61 -17.48 -2.05 1.60
N GLU A 62 -17.61 -2.41 2.87
CA GLU A 62 -18.14 -1.56 3.94
C GLU A 62 -17.24 -1.64 5.18
N GLY A 63 -17.14 -0.56 5.95
CA GLY A 63 -16.34 -0.52 7.16
C GLY A 63 -15.01 0.20 7.01
N LYS A 64 -14.08 -0.08 7.91
CA LYS A 64 -12.77 0.59 7.95
C LYS A 64 -11.71 -0.21 7.19
N PRO A 65 -10.77 0.47 6.53
CA PRO A 65 -9.61 -0.19 5.95
C PRO A 65 -8.65 -0.63 7.04
N THR A 66 -7.87 -1.67 6.76
CA THR A 66 -6.84 -2.21 7.63
C THR A 66 -5.50 -2.22 6.91
N LEU A 67 -4.44 -1.73 7.54
CA LEU A 67 -3.07 -1.86 7.06
C LEU A 67 -2.50 -3.19 7.55
N LEU A 68 -2.04 -4.02 6.63
CA LEU A 68 -1.42 -5.32 6.89
C LEU A 68 0.09 -5.19 6.71
N ILE A 69 0.85 -5.54 7.74
CA ILE A 69 2.31 -5.39 7.79
C ILE A 69 2.98 -6.68 8.29
N GLY A 70 4.29 -6.77 8.12
CA GLY A 70 5.12 -7.73 8.85
C GLY A 70 5.25 -7.38 10.34
N PRO A 71 5.67 -8.33 11.16
CA PRO A 71 5.76 -8.12 12.61
C PRO A 71 6.77 -7.06 13.03
N GLU A 72 7.79 -6.81 12.21
CA GLU A 72 8.92 -5.93 12.49
C GLU A 72 8.55 -4.44 12.47
N SER A 73 7.57 -4.07 11.66
CA SER A 73 7.32 -2.69 11.26
C SER A 73 6.28 -1.94 12.09
N MET A 74 5.76 -2.52 13.18
CA MET A 74 4.65 -1.93 13.93
C MET A 74 4.92 -0.50 14.43
N THR A 75 6.10 -0.26 14.98
CA THR A 75 6.45 1.08 15.51
C THR A 75 6.50 2.11 14.39
N TYR A 76 7.09 1.75 13.26
CA TYR A 76 7.15 2.63 12.09
C TYR A 76 5.76 2.86 11.49
N ALA A 77 4.98 1.81 11.34
CA ALA A 77 3.62 1.89 10.79
C ALA A 77 2.71 2.75 11.68
N GLY A 78 2.76 2.58 13.00
CA GLY A 78 1.99 3.39 13.94
C GLY A 78 2.33 4.89 13.92
N GLY A 79 3.59 5.23 13.61
CA GLY A 79 4.02 6.62 13.47
C GLY A 79 3.77 7.23 12.09
N ARG A 80 3.56 6.43 11.05
CA ARG A 80 3.48 6.88 9.67
C ARG A 80 2.09 6.74 9.04
N SER A 81 1.43 5.62 9.26
CA SER A 81 0.16 5.30 8.60
C SER A 81 -0.97 6.29 8.95
N LYS A 82 -1.80 6.57 7.96
CA LYS A 82 -3.08 7.30 8.12
C LYS A 82 -4.26 6.35 8.37
N ILE A 83 -4.03 5.04 8.24
CA ILE A 83 -4.95 3.99 8.66
C ILE A 83 -4.61 3.62 10.10
N ASP A 84 -5.61 3.69 10.98
CA ASP A 84 -5.43 3.45 12.42
C ASP A 84 -5.43 1.96 12.75
N ASP A 85 -6.15 1.15 11.98
CA ASP A 85 -6.22 -0.30 12.18
C ASP A 85 -5.02 -0.96 11.48
N ILE A 86 -4.10 -1.53 12.28
CA ILE A 86 -2.85 -2.12 11.79
C ILE A 86 -2.73 -3.54 12.33
N ILE A 87 -2.62 -4.49 11.42
CA ILE A 87 -2.52 -5.92 11.73
C ILE A 87 -1.18 -6.47 11.26
N ARG A 88 -0.53 -7.27 12.12
CA ARG A 88 0.67 -8.04 11.78
C ARG A 88 0.29 -9.36 11.15
N MET A 89 0.68 -9.56 9.90
CA MET A 89 0.40 -10.78 9.15
C MET A 89 1.57 -11.77 9.23
N LYS A 90 1.23 -13.03 9.44
CA LYS A 90 2.21 -14.11 9.46
C LYS A 90 2.97 -14.26 8.15
N ASP A 91 2.29 -14.07 7.02
CA ASP A 91 2.87 -14.22 5.68
C ASP A 91 3.67 -13.01 5.20
N PHE A 92 3.64 -11.88 5.91
CA PHE A 92 4.39 -10.66 5.57
C PHE A 92 5.68 -10.51 6.36
N ARG A 93 6.01 -11.47 7.21
CA ARG A 93 7.30 -11.48 7.88
C ARG A 93 8.45 -11.69 6.90
N GLU A 94 9.58 -11.09 7.16
CA GLU A 94 10.80 -11.41 6.42
C GLU A 94 11.22 -12.87 6.62
N SER A 95 11.93 -13.37 5.64
CA SER A 95 12.10 -14.78 5.30
C SER A 95 12.68 -15.67 6.36
N SER A 96 13.29 -15.13 7.35
CA SER A 96 13.91 -15.97 8.35
C SER A 96 13.26 -15.73 9.67
N MET A 97 12.60 -16.63 10.13
CA MET A 97 12.49 -16.88 11.54
C MET A 97 13.40 -15.99 12.41
N PRO A 98 12.93 -15.45 13.48
CA PRO A 98 12.37 -16.25 14.55
C PRO A 98 10.88 -15.99 14.77
N ASP A 99 10.24 -16.88 15.48
CA ASP A 99 8.99 -16.54 16.14
C ASP A 99 9.22 -15.28 16.97
N TYR A 100 8.33 -14.31 16.84
CA TYR A 100 8.38 -13.08 17.63
C TYR A 100 7.66 -13.32 18.96
N PRO A 101 8.38 -13.67 20.06
CA PRO A 101 7.74 -13.99 21.33
C PRO A 101 6.88 -12.82 21.83
N GLY A 102 5.67 -13.14 22.25
CA GLY A 102 4.73 -12.13 22.74
C GLY A 102 4.08 -11.27 21.66
N THR A 103 4.27 -11.59 20.38
CA THR A 103 3.62 -10.90 19.27
C THR A 103 2.52 -11.77 18.67
N THR A 104 1.30 -11.25 18.63
CA THR A 104 0.20 -11.88 17.92
C THR A 104 0.34 -11.64 16.43
N LEU A 105 0.39 -12.71 15.65
CA LEU A 105 0.40 -12.69 14.20
C LEU A 105 -0.92 -13.28 13.70
N MET A 106 -1.60 -12.55 12.82
CA MET A 106 -2.86 -12.99 12.21
C MET A 106 -2.58 -13.80 10.95
N ASP A 107 -3.38 -14.81 10.70
CA ASP A 107 -3.40 -15.54 9.44
C ASP A 107 -4.58 -15.10 8.55
N TRP A 108 -4.58 -15.58 7.30
CA TRP A 108 -5.63 -15.20 6.33
C TRP A 108 -7.01 -15.72 6.73
N LYS A 109 -7.08 -16.86 7.40
CA LYS A 109 -8.36 -17.43 7.82
C LYS A 109 -9.02 -16.57 8.90
N GLU A 110 -8.25 -16.14 9.88
CA GLU A 110 -8.71 -15.22 10.92
C GLU A 110 -9.15 -13.89 10.29
N LEU A 111 -8.28 -13.26 9.52
CA LEU A 111 -8.54 -11.96 8.90
C LEU A 111 -9.80 -11.96 8.03
N LEU A 112 -9.93 -12.92 7.12
CA LEU A 112 -11.04 -12.97 6.17
C LEU A 112 -12.36 -13.34 6.85
N ASN A 113 -12.33 -14.18 7.87
CA ASN A 113 -13.51 -14.50 8.67
C ASN A 113 -13.99 -13.29 9.48
N GLU A 114 -13.08 -12.57 10.14
CA GLU A 114 -13.43 -11.39 10.94
C GLU A 114 -13.96 -10.24 10.05
N SER A 115 -13.39 -10.10 8.85
CA SER A 115 -13.83 -9.09 7.87
C SER A 115 -15.09 -9.50 7.10
N GLY A 116 -15.53 -10.77 7.18
CA GLY A 116 -16.66 -11.31 6.42
C GLY A 116 -16.41 -11.39 4.91
N ILE A 117 -15.15 -11.34 4.48
CA ILE A 117 -14.76 -11.35 3.07
C ILE A 117 -14.69 -12.77 2.55
N LYS A 118 -15.48 -13.07 1.51
CA LYS A 118 -15.51 -14.35 0.81
C LYS A 118 -14.93 -14.23 -0.60
N ARG A 119 -15.24 -13.14 -1.31
CA ARG A 119 -14.73 -12.85 -2.64
C ARG A 119 -13.82 -11.62 -2.60
N LEU A 120 -12.53 -11.85 -2.85
CA LEU A 120 -11.46 -10.88 -2.66
C LEU A 120 -10.89 -10.43 -4.00
N GLY A 121 -10.92 -9.12 -4.27
CA GLY A 121 -10.11 -8.51 -5.31
C GLY A 121 -8.67 -8.31 -4.83
N VAL A 122 -7.70 -8.54 -5.70
CA VAL A 122 -6.28 -8.27 -5.41
C VAL A 122 -5.74 -7.29 -6.43
N SER A 123 -5.18 -6.19 -5.95
CA SER A 123 -4.40 -5.22 -6.74
C SER A 123 -2.92 -5.32 -6.39
N GLY A 124 -2.06 -5.12 -7.37
CA GLY A 124 -0.65 -5.52 -7.37
C GLY A 124 -0.49 -6.95 -7.88
N TRP A 125 -1.40 -7.37 -8.76
CA TRP A 125 -1.53 -8.74 -9.24
C TRP A 125 -0.23 -9.32 -9.82
N HIS A 126 0.50 -8.53 -10.61
CA HIS A 126 1.73 -8.95 -11.27
C HIS A 126 2.90 -9.27 -10.30
N MET A 127 2.87 -8.72 -9.09
CA MET A 127 3.90 -8.93 -8.06
C MET A 127 3.38 -9.74 -6.87
N PHE A 128 2.11 -10.20 -6.92
CA PHE A 128 1.48 -10.88 -5.79
C PHE A 128 2.09 -12.27 -5.58
N PRO A 129 2.67 -12.59 -4.40
CA PRO A 129 3.37 -13.83 -4.18
C PRO A 129 2.43 -15.04 -4.28
N HIS A 130 2.85 -16.05 -5.05
CA HIS A 130 2.07 -17.28 -5.21
C HIS A 130 1.79 -17.99 -3.88
N SER A 131 2.70 -17.93 -2.92
CA SER A 131 2.51 -18.50 -1.59
C SER A 131 1.35 -17.84 -0.85
N ILE A 132 1.28 -16.51 -0.87
CA ILE A 132 0.18 -15.74 -0.27
C ILE A 132 -1.14 -16.04 -0.97
N TYR A 133 -1.13 -16.05 -2.31
CA TYR A 133 -2.28 -16.45 -3.12
C TYR A 133 -2.84 -17.81 -2.67
N LYS A 134 -1.96 -18.82 -2.55
CA LYS A 134 -2.36 -20.16 -2.12
C LYS A 134 -2.93 -20.20 -0.70
N ASN A 135 -2.39 -19.41 0.22
CA ASN A 135 -2.91 -19.34 1.58
C ASN A 135 -4.31 -18.71 1.61
N ILE A 136 -4.54 -17.64 0.85
CA ILE A 136 -5.88 -17.04 0.70
C ILE A 136 -6.83 -18.02 0.02
N ALA A 137 -6.42 -18.65 -1.08
CA ALA A 137 -7.23 -19.60 -1.83
C ALA A 137 -7.66 -20.82 -1.00
N SER A 138 -6.83 -21.24 -0.03
CA SER A 138 -7.19 -22.31 0.90
C SER A 138 -8.37 -21.94 1.81
N VAL A 139 -8.68 -20.66 1.95
CA VAL A 139 -9.78 -20.14 2.77
C VAL A 139 -11.00 -19.80 1.92
N THR A 140 -10.78 -19.11 0.79
CA THR A 140 -11.87 -18.58 -0.05
C THR A 140 -12.26 -19.46 -1.22
N GLY A 141 -11.35 -20.31 -1.71
CA GLY A 141 -11.41 -20.94 -3.01
C GLY A 141 -10.75 -20.09 -4.10
N ASP A 142 -10.12 -20.74 -5.09
CA ASP A 142 -9.41 -20.08 -6.19
C ASP A 142 -10.35 -19.16 -6.99
N GLU A 143 -11.59 -19.57 -7.20
CA GLU A 143 -12.63 -18.83 -7.96
C GLU A 143 -13.06 -17.52 -7.29
N ASN A 144 -12.74 -17.35 -6.03
CA ASN A 144 -13.10 -16.17 -5.24
C ASN A 144 -11.96 -15.16 -5.10
N ILE A 145 -10.82 -15.39 -5.75
CA ILE A 145 -9.72 -14.43 -5.83
C ILE A 145 -9.67 -13.89 -7.26
N VAL A 146 -9.84 -12.59 -7.42
CA VAL A 146 -9.91 -11.94 -8.74
C VAL A 146 -8.94 -10.76 -8.82
N GLU A 147 -8.43 -10.52 -10.02
CA GLU A 147 -7.59 -9.35 -10.27
C GLU A 147 -8.42 -8.06 -10.16
N ALA A 148 -7.88 -7.05 -9.45
CA ALA A 148 -8.55 -5.79 -9.17
C ALA A 148 -7.69 -4.55 -9.45
N ASP A 149 -6.60 -4.67 -10.21
CA ASP A 149 -5.73 -3.54 -10.58
C ASP A 149 -6.50 -2.42 -11.27
N GLY A 150 -7.50 -2.80 -12.10
CA GLY A 150 -8.37 -1.86 -12.78
C GLY A 150 -9.13 -0.92 -11.84
N LEU A 151 -9.63 -1.44 -10.71
CA LEU A 151 -10.39 -0.65 -9.74
C LEU A 151 -9.51 0.37 -9.00
N VAL A 152 -8.32 -0.05 -8.59
CA VAL A 152 -7.35 0.83 -7.93
C VAL A 152 -6.85 1.89 -8.91
N ARG A 153 -6.60 1.50 -10.17
CA ARG A 153 -6.22 2.42 -11.24
C ARG A 153 -7.27 3.50 -11.46
N GLU A 154 -8.56 3.17 -11.48
CA GLU A 154 -9.64 4.14 -11.65
C GLU A 154 -9.61 5.21 -10.54
N VAL A 155 -9.40 4.82 -9.29
CA VAL A 155 -9.30 5.75 -8.16
C VAL A 155 -8.08 6.67 -8.28
N THR A 156 -6.94 6.14 -8.78
CA THR A 156 -5.67 6.86 -8.84
C THR A 156 -5.50 7.74 -10.08
N LEU A 157 -6.30 7.55 -11.13
CA LEU A 157 -6.19 8.31 -12.39
C LEU A 157 -6.38 9.81 -12.20
N LYS A 158 -7.40 10.20 -11.44
CA LYS A 158 -7.71 11.62 -11.19
C LYS A 158 -7.03 12.10 -9.92
N LYS A 159 -6.06 13.01 -10.08
CA LYS A 159 -5.31 13.58 -8.96
C LYS A 159 -6.13 14.68 -8.26
N SER A 160 -6.00 14.77 -6.94
CA SER A 160 -6.51 15.89 -6.15
C SER A 160 -5.58 17.11 -6.28
N GLU A 161 -6.06 18.29 -5.86
CA GLU A 161 -5.21 19.49 -5.82
C GLU A 161 -4.02 19.32 -4.87
N SER A 162 -4.21 18.63 -3.74
CA SER A 162 -3.12 18.34 -2.80
C SER A 162 -2.05 17.43 -3.43
N GLU A 163 -2.46 16.43 -4.23
CA GLU A 163 -1.53 15.57 -4.99
C GLU A 163 -0.80 16.38 -6.07
N LEU A 164 -1.51 17.25 -6.78
CA LEU A 164 -0.90 18.12 -7.80
C LEU A 164 0.10 19.10 -7.18
N ASP A 165 -0.20 19.67 -6.02
CA ASP A 165 0.73 20.54 -5.29
C ASP A 165 2.00 19.79 -4.88
N CYS A 166 1.86 18.54 -4.39
CA CYS A 166 3.02 17.70 -4.07
C CYS A 166 3.86 17.37 -5.32
N LEU A 167 3.21 17.07 -6.44
CA LEU A 167 3.89 16.78 -7.71
C LEU A 167 4.61 18.01 -8.27
N ARG A 168 4.00 19.20 -8.21
CA ARG A 168 4.62 20.45 -8.62
C ARG A 168 5.87 20.76 -7.80
N GLU A 169 5.79 20.56 -6.46
CA GLU A 169 6.94 20.78 -5.60
C GLU A 169 8.05 19.74 -5.83
N ALA A 170 7.71 18.49 -6.05
CA ALA A 170 8.68 17.46 -6.40
C ALA A 170 9.41 17.79 -7.71
N ALA A 171 8.66 18.25 -8.74
CA ALA A 171 9.25 18.72 -10.00
C ALA A 171 10.20 19.91 -9.78
N ARG A 172 9.78 20.92 -9.00
CA ARG A 172 10.61 22.07 -8.66
C ARG A 172 11.92 21.68 -7.98
N ILE A 173 11.87 20.73 -7.04
CA ILE A 173 13.07 20.22 -6.35
C ILE A 173 13.99 19.52 -7.34
N SER A 174 13.43 18.71 -8.25
CA SER A 174 14.19 18.03 -9.31
C SER A 174 14.87 19.03 -10.24
N GLU A 175 14.17 20.10 -10.66
CA GLU A 175 14.73 21.17 -11.48
C GLU A 175 15.93 21.84 -10.81
N LEU A 176 15.82 22.20 -9.53
CA LEU A 176 16.94 22.80 -8.77
C LEU A 176 18.15 21.84 -8.69
N GLY A 177 17.90 20.54 -8.50
CA GLY A 177 18.98 19.55 -8.54
C GLY A 177 19.68 19.48 -9.89
N PHE A 178 18.88 19.51 -10.97
CA PHE A 178 19.42 19.54 -12.34
C PHE A 178 20.22 20.80 -12.63
N GLU A 179 19.72 21.97 -12.27
CA GLU A 179 20.44 23.24 -12.43
C GLU A 179 21.78 23.24 -11.66
N ALA A 180 21.80 22.72 -10.45
CA ALA A 180 23.03 22.60 -9.67
C ALA A 180 24.07 21.72 -10.39
N ILE A 181 23.64 20.56 -10.93
CA ILE A 181 24.52 19.67 -11.70
C ILE A 181 25.05 20.37 -12.94
N LEU A 182 24.19 21.03 -13.72
CA LEU A 182 24.59 21.73 -14.96
C LEU A 182 25.59 22.86 -14.71
N ASN A 183 25.49 23.52 -13.55
CA ASN A 183 26.42 24.59 -13.18
C ASN A 183 27.79 24.07 -12.73
N GLU A 184 27.88 22.85 -12.22
CA GLU A 184 29.11 22.28 -11.66
C GLU A 184 29.84 21.34 -12.63
N ILE A 185 29.11 20.64 -13.51
CA ILE A 185 29.70 19.62 -14.38
C ILE A 185 30.72 20.22 -15.37
N ARG A 186 31.89 19.58 -15.48
CA ARG A 186 32.96 19.95 -16.39
C ARG A 186 33.50 18.74 -17.11
N PRO A 187 33.99 18.88 -18.38
CA PRO A 187 34.66 17.79 -19.07
C PRO A 187 35.83 17.23 -18.26
N GLY A 188 35.89 15.92 -18.12
CA GLY A 188 36.95 15.22 -17.37
C GLY A 188 36.57 14.90 -15.93
N MET A 189 35.44 15.37 -15.41
CA MET A 189 34.94 14.93 -14.11
C MET A 189 34.47 13.47 -14.17
N THR A 190 34.64 12.77 -13.06
CA THR A 190 34.11 11.42 -12.85
C THR A 190 32.75 11.50 -12.15
N GLU A 191 32.00 10.39 -12.15
CA GLU A 191 30.70 10.28 -11.47
C GLU A 191 30.76 10.52 -9.95
N VAL A 192 31.94 10.38 -9.36
CA VAL A 192 32.16 10.58 -7.91
C VAL A 192 32.46 12.03 -7.55
N GLN A 193 32.84 12.82 -8.53
CA GLN A 193 33.15 14.25 -8.38
C GLN A 193 31.93 15.12 -8.61
#